data_ae758043a2bef82489a4bebd3d6b78ac
#
_entry.id   ae758043a2bef82489a4bebd3d6b78ac
#
_cell.length_a   1.000
_cell.length_b   1.000
_cell.length_c   1.000
_cell.angle_alpha   90.00
_cell.angle_beta   90.00
_cell.angle_gamma   90.00
#
_symmetry.space_group_name_H-M   'P 1'
#
loop_
_entity.id
_entity.type
_entity.pdbx_description
1 polymer ?
#
loop_
_entity_poly.entity_id
_entity_poly.type
_entity_poly.pdbx_seq_one_letter_code
_entity_poly.pdbx_strand_id
1 'polypeptide(L)'
;DIHLYCDVEFGKDVTLDELLERYDAVLFATGAVEDKPLGLPGADLDGVYGAAKFVEWYDGYPTGAREWPLEAEEVAVIGGGNVAMDVARELMRNADDLKERTDIPDNVYEGIKSNKARVLHLFIRRGVAQAKFSVQELREMEKLPGVQLIINEDDFDLDEDTIEEAGKD
;
A
#
# COMPACT_ATOMS: atom_id res chain seq x y z
N ASP A 1 -11.48 -14.96 -24.74
CA ASP A 1 -12.11 -13.62 -24.65
C ASP A 1 -12.37 -13.30 -23.19
N ILE A 2 -12.24 -12.03 -22.82
CA ILE A 2 -12.57 -11.53 -21.48
C ILE A 2 -13.78 -10.61 -21.62
N HIS A 3 -14.81 -10.86 -20.83
CA HIS A 3 -16.00 -10.02 -20.75
C HIS A 3 -16.04 -9.36 -19.38
N LEU A 4 -16.12 -8.03 -19.33
CA LEU A 4 -16.21 -7.25 -18.10
C LEU A 4 -17.64 -6.77 -17.91
N TYR A 5 -18.21 -7.08 -16.76
CA TYR A 5 -19.54 -6.64 -16.33
C TYR A 5 -19.36 -5.70 -15.13
N CYS A 6 -19.56 -4.41 -15.37
CA CYS A 6 -19.50 -3.38 -14.33
C CYS A 6 -20.88 -3.17 -13.71
N ASP A 7 -20.91 -2.51 -12.53
CA ASP A 7 -22.14 -2.19 -11.79
C ASP A 7 -23.00 -3.43 -11.47
N VAL A 8 -22.32 -4.54 -11.14
CA VAL A 8 -22.94 -5.80 -10.70
C VAL A 8 -22.43 -6.13 -9.30
N GLU A 9 -23.33 -6.16 -8.33
CA GLU A 9 -23.04 -6.49 -6.94
C GLU A 9 -23.31 -7.96 -6.67
N PHE A 10 -22.25 -8.74 -6.34
CA PHE A 10 -22.40 -10.13 -5.96
C PHE A 10 -23.19 -10.28 -4.66
N GLY A 11 -24.14 -11.18 -4.66
CA GLY A 11 -25.06 -11.40 -3.53
C GLY A 11 -26.35 -10.57 -3.59
N LYS A 12 -26.41 -9.60 -4.51
CA LYS A 12 -27.59 -8.75 -4.74
C LYS A 12 -28.12 -8.91 -6.17
N ASP A 13 -27.27 -8.62 -7.16
CA ASP A 13 -27.65 -8.68 -8.58
C ASP A 13 -27.38 -10.06 -9.19
N VAL A 14 -26.43 -10.81 -8.60
CA VAL A 14 -26.11 -12.17 -9.00
C VAL A 14 -25.68 -12.99 -7.78
N THR A 15 -26.14 -14.20 -7.68
CA THR A 15 -25.81 -15.16 -6.62
C THR A 15 -24.74 -16.16 -7.06
N LEU A 16 -24.16 -16.89 -6.11
CA LEU A 16 -23.20 -17.97 -6.42
C LEU A 16 -23.87 -19.09 -7.21
N ASP A 17 -25.10 -19.47 -6.85
CA ASP A 17 -25.82 -20.55 -7.52
C ASP A 17 -26.10 -20.21 -8.98
N GLU A 18 -26.52 -18.97 -9.27
CA GLU A 18 -26.71 -18.50 -10.65
C GLU A 18 -25.43 -18.48 -11.47
N LEU A 19 -24.30 -18.19 -10.83
CA LEU A 19 -22.99 -18.26 -11.50
C LEU A 19 -22.58 -19.70 -11.78
N LEU A 20 -22.76 -20.62 -10.81
CA LEU A 20 -22.42 -22.02 -10.96
C LEU A 20 -23.34 -22.77 -11.98
N GLU A 21 -24.54 -22.28 -12.22
CA GLU A 21 -25.40 -22.80 -13.31
C GLU A 21 -24.88 -22.44 -14.72
N ARG A 22 -24.05 -21.39 -14.83
CA ARG A 22 -23.60 -20.83 -16.12
C ARG A 22 -22.12 -21.03 -16.42
N TYR A 23 -21.31 -21.23 -15.38
CA TYR A 23 -19.86 -21.34 -15.47
C TYR A 23 -19.36 -22.60 -14.77
N ASP A 24 -18.31 -23.19 -15.31
CA ASP A 24 -17.68 -24.40 -14.75
C ASP A 24 -16.89 -24.09 -13.46
N ALA A 25 -16.47 -22.84 -13.27
CA ALA A 25 -15.76 -22.41 -12.07
C ALA A 25 -16.01 -20.93 -11.78
N VAL A 26 -16.00 -20.55 -10.50
CA VAL A 26 -16.11 -19.18 -10.02
C VAL A 26 -14.89 -18.87 -9.15
N LEU A 27 -14.16 -17.80 -9.49
CA LEU A 27 -13.01 -17.32 -8.72
C LEU A 27 -13.38 -16.02 -8.01
N PHE A 28 -13.32 -16.01 -6.68
CA PHE A 28 -13.46 -14.80 -5.90
C PHE A 28 -12.11 -14.09 -5.76
N ALA A 29 -12.00 -12.89 -6.32
CA ALA A 29 -10.83 -12.04 -6.28
C ALA A 29 -11.21 -10.62 -5.81
N THR A 30 -11.98 -10.55 -4.72
CA THR A 30 -12.62 -9.32 -4.23
C THR A 30 -11.72 -8.41 -3.42
N GLY A 31 -10.53 -8.87 -3.04
CA GLY A 31 -9.58 -8.12 -2.22
C GLY A 31 -10.05 -7.95 -0.77
N ALA A 32 -9.31 -7.13 -0.02
CA ALA A 32 -9.65 -6.71 1.34
C ALA A 32 -10.04 -5.23 1.33
N VAL A 33 -11.25 -4.92 1.80
CA VAL A 33 -11.80 -3.55 1.80
C VAL A 33 -11.56 -2.78 3.09
N GLU A 34 -11.12 -3.46 4.17
CA GLU A 34 -10.93 -2.86 5.47
C GLU A 34 -9.54 -3.11 6.02
N ASP A 35 -9.00 -2.09 6.69
CA ASP A 35 -7.74 -2.19 7.41
C ASP A 35 -7.92 -2.97 8.71
N LYS A 36 -6.91 -3.73 9.08
CA LYS A 36 -6.88 -4.34 10.42
C LYS A 36 -6.55 -3.27 11.45
N PRO A 37 -7.28 -3.23 12.59
CA PRO A 37 -6.94 -2.32 13.68
C PRO A 37 -5.48 -2.50 14.12
N LEU A 38 -4.77 -1.40 14.30
CA LEU A 38 -3.38 -1.43 14.72
C LEU A 38 -3.21 -1.94 16.16
N GLY A 39 -4.23 -1.72 17.01
CA GLY A 39 -4.26 -2.20 18.40
C GLY A 39 -3.22 -1.55 19.32
N LEU A 40 -2.73 -0.36 18.95
CA LEU A 40 -1.78 0.42 19.73
C LEU A 40 -2.43 1.67 20.33
N PRO A 41 -1.96 2.17 21.48
CA PRO A 41 -2.37 3.46 22.00
C PRO A 41 -2.09 4.56 20.97
N GLY A 42 -3.08 5.42 20.73
CA GLY A 42 -2.96 6.52 19.76
C GLY A 42 -3.32 6.14 18.31
N ALA A 43 -3.73 4.90 18.04
CA ALA A 43 -4.18 4.50 16.70
C ALA A 43 -5.47 5.21 16.22
N ASP A 44 -6.16 5.89 17.14
CA ASP A 44 -7.38 6.67 16.93
C ASP A 44 -7.14 8.19 16.87
N LEU A 45 -5.89 8.62 16.92
CA LEU A 45 -5.55 10.04 16.84
C LEU A 45 -5.71 10.59 15.40
N ASP A 46 -5.99 11.89 15.33
CA ASP A 46 -5.97 12.61 14.06
C ASP A 46 -4.60 12.49 13.40
N GLY A 47 -4.58 12.23 12.10
CA GLY A 47 -3.35 11.99 11.34
C GLY A 47 -2.93 10.52 11.26
N VAL A 48 -3.67 9.60 11.91
CA VAL A 48 -3.48 8.15 11.75
C VAL A 48 -4.51 7.61 10.76
N TYR A 49 -4.03 6.98 9.70
CA TYR A 49 -4.84 6.48 8.60
C TYR A 49 -4.52 5.03 8.28
N GLY A 50 -5.52 4.30 7.84
CA GLY A 50 -5.33 2.96 7.29
C GLY A 50 -4.86 3.00 5.84
N ALA A 51 -4.02 2.04 5.46
CA ALA A 51 -3.46 1.95 4.11
C ALA A 51 -4.53 1.72 3.04
N ALA A 52 -5.61 0.98 3.34
CA ALA A 52 -6.69 0.73 2.38
C ALA A 52 -7.35 2.04 1.94
N LYS A 53 -7.57 2.99 2.87
CA LYS A 53 -8.16 4.29 2.54
C LYS A 53 -7.24 5.18 1.71
N PHE A 54 -5.92 5.10 1.95
CA PHE A 54 -4.94 5.77 1.10
C PHE A 54 -4.97 5.21 -0.33
N VAL A 55 -5.00 3.88 -0.46
CA VAL A 55 -5.05 3.20 -1.76
C VAL A 55 -6.37 3.50 -2.49
N GLU A 56 -7.52 3.49 -1.80
CA GLU A 56 -8.80 3.92 -2.39
C GLU A 56 -8.73 5.33 -2.99
N TRP A 57 -8.08 6.27 -2.30
CA TRP A 57 -7.88 7.62 -2.80
C TRP A 57 -6.92 7.62 -3.99
N TYR A 58 -5.77 6.97 -3.86
CA TYR A 58 -4.71 6.95 -4.86
C TYR A 58 -5.17 6.30 -6.18
N ASP A 59 -5.89 5.20 -6.09
CA ASP A 59 -6.44 4.48 -7.25
C ASP A 59 -7.71 5.15 -7.81
N GLY A 60 -8.18 6.23 -7.21
CA GLY A 60 -9.37 6.94 -7.66
C GLY A 60 -10.67 6.15 -7.50
N TYR A 61 -10.76 5.36 -6.41
CA TYR A 61 -11.95 4.55 -6.13
C TYR A 61 -13.22 5.44 -6.12
N PRO A 62 -14.30 5.05 -6.83
CA PRO A 62 -15.44 5.95 -7.08
C PRO A 62 -16.11 6.52 -5.84
N THR A 63 -16.16 5.75 -4.73
CA THR A 63 -16.74 6.16 -3.45
C THR A 63 -15.70 6.55 -2.41
N GLY A 64 -14.41 6.52 -2.78
CA GLY A 64 -13.30 6.93 -1.92
C GLY A 64 -13.21 8.44 -1.71
N ALA A 65 -12.34 8.85 -0.80
CA ALA A 65 -12.03 10.25 -0.58
C ALA A 65 -11.55 10.93 -1.88
N ARG A 66 -11.90 12.18 -2.10
CA ARG A 66 -11.42 12.95 -3.24
C ARG A 66 -10.13 13.70 -2.95
N GLU A 67 -9.85 13.93 -1.68
CA GLU A 67 -8.66 14.61 -1.20
C GLU A 67 -8.01 13.76 -0.12
N TRP A 68 -6.69 13.87 0.01
CA TRP A 68 -5.91 13.22 1.06
C TRP A 68 -5.03 14.25 1.75
N PRO A 69 -4.93 14.24 3.08
CA PRO A 69 -4.11 15.21 3.81
C PRO A 69 -2.62 14.88 3.67
N LEU A 70 -1.89 15.68 2.90
CA LEU A 70 -0.46 15.54 2.62
C LEU A 70 0.35 16.74 3.17
N GLU A 71 -0.09 17.27 4.30
CA GLU A 71 0.49 18.48 4.91
C GLU A 71 1.69 18.19 5.84
N ALA A 72 1.88 16.94 6.24
CA ALA A 72 2.97 16.56 7.15
C ALA A 72 4.32 16.54 6.42
N GLU A 73 5.36 17.10 7.03
CA GLU A 73 6.73 17.05 6.52
C GLU A 73 7.42 15.72 6.84
N GLU A 74 7.01 15.07 7.94
CA GLU A 74 7.48 13.74 8.34
C GLU A 74 6.30 12.79 8.42
N VAL A 75 6.44 11.64 7.78
CA VAL A 75 5.39 10.61 7.71
C VAL A 75 5.94 9.29 8.23
N ALA A 76 5.16 8.60 9.04
CA ALA A 76 5.45 7.25 9.49
C ALA A 76 4.57 6.23 8.76
N VAL A 77 5.17 5.21 8.16
CA VAL A 77 4.48 4.04 7.61
C VAL A 77 4.79 2.85 8.48
N ILE A 78 3.75 2.21 9.02
CA ILE A 78 3.88 1.07 9.92
C ILE A 78 3.47 -0.20 9.20
N GLY A 79 4.45 -1.05 8.89
CA GLY A 79 4.23 -2.31 8.20
C GLY A 79 5.48 -2.82 7.49
N GLY A 80 5.57 -4.14 7.27
CA GLY A 80 6.70 -4.79 6.61
C GLY A 80 6.28 -5.67 5.44
N GLY A 81 5.15 -5.38 4.80
CA GLY A 81 4.67 -6.05 3.59
C GLY A 81 4.68 -5.14 2.37
N ASN A 82 4.34 -5.70 1.20
CA ASN A 82 4.33 -4.96 -0.07
C ASN A 82 3.44 -3.72 -0.02
N VAL A 83 2.28 -3.77 0.64
CA VAL A 83 1.38 -2.61 0.76
C VAL A 83 2.07 -1.44 1.47
N ALA A 84 2.85 -1.69 2.53
CA ALA A 84 3.57 -0.62 3.22
C ALA A 84 4.67 -0.02 2.34
N MET A 85 5.36 -0.86 1.55
CA MET A 85 6.35 -0.41 0.57
C MET A 85 5.70 0.43 -0.54
N ASP A 86 4.54 0.00 -1.05
CA ASP A 86 3.77 0.75 -2.06
C ASP A 86 3.36 2.12 -1.52
N VAL A 87 2.73 2.18 -0.34
CA VAL A 87 2.33 3.45 0.29
C VAL A 87 3.54 4.37 0.49
N ALA A 88 4.66 3.83 1.00
CA ALA A 88 5.89 4.59 1.19
C ALA A 88 6.43 5.14 -0.14
N ARG A 89 6.44 4.32 -1.17
CA ARG A 89 6.89 4.70 -2.51
C ARG A 89 6.01 5.79 -3.11
N GLU A 90 4.68 5.64 -3.06
CA GLU A 90 3.75 6.60 -3.64
C GLU A 90 3.80 7.96 -2.92
N LEU A 91 4.01 7.98 -1.61
CA LEU A 91 4.21 9.22 -0.84
C LEU A 91 5.51 9.95 -1.18
N MET A 92 6.53 9.27 -1.69
CA MET A 92 7.84 9.86 -2.00
C MET A 92 8.06 10.08 -3.51
N ARG A 93 7.09 9.71 -4.37
CA ARG A 93 7.19 9.89 -5.81
C ARG A 93 7.00 11.33 -6.25
N ASN A 94 7.61 11.65 -7.39
CA ASN A 94 7.35 12.91 -8.09
C ASN A 94 6.03 12.84 -8.85
N ALA A 95 5.15 13.82 -8.65
CA ALA A 95 3.83 13.85 -9.25
C ALA A 95 3.86 13.95 -10.79
N ASP A 96 4.78 14.74 -11.34
CA ASP A 96 4.88 14.92 -12.79
C ASP A 96 5.34 13.63 -13.48
N ASP A 97 6.27 12.88 -12.86
CA ASP A 97 6.71 11.56 -13.33
C ASP A 97 5.59 10.52 -13.27
N LEU A 98 4.79 10.53 -12.21
CA LEU A 98 3.59 9.69 -12.11
C LEU A 98 2.58 10.00 -13.22
N LYS A 99 2.28 11.27 -13.44
CA LYS A 99 1.31 11.70 -14.45
C LYS A 99 1.74 11.34 -15.87
N GLU A 100 3.04 11.37 -16.14
CA GLU A 100 3.58 11.00 -17.45
C GLU A 100 3.48 9.48 -17.72
N ARG A 101 3.61 8.65 -16.67
CA ARG A 101 3.77 7.21 -16.81
C ARG A 101 2.54 6.39 -16.42
N THR A 102 1.54 7.03 -15.83
CA THR A 102 0.35 6.35 -15.29
C THR A 102 -0.92 7.15 -15.60
N ASP A 103 -2.07 6.49 -15.45
CA ASP A 103 -3.39 7.09 -15.61
C ASP A 103 -3.94 7.64 -14.29
N ILE A 104 -3.08 8.16 -13.38
CA ILE A 104 -3.56 8.70 -12.11
C ILE A 104 -4.62 9.79 -12.31
N PRO A 105 -5.69 9.80 -11.49
CA PRO A 105 -6.70 10.84 -11.53
C PRO A 105 -6.11 12.24 -11.28
N ASP A 106 -6.71 13.27 -11.85
CA ASP A 106 -6.22 14.64 -11.71
C ASP A 106 -6.17 15.12 -10.26
N ASN A 107 -7.16 14.74 -9.44
CA ASN A 107 -7.18 15.08 -8.02
C ASN A 107 -6.04 14.40 -7.24
N VAL A 108 -5.62 13.19 -7.62
CA VAL A 108 -4.47 12.48 -7.04
C VAL A 108 -3.17 13.18 -7.44
N TYR A 109 -3.04 13.51 -8.73
CA TYR A 109 -1.89 14.27 -9.23
C TYR A 109 -1.70 15.57 -8.46
N GLU A 110 -2.75 16.39 -8.32
CA GLU A 110 -2.69 17.65 -7.58
C GLU A 110 -2.37 17.41 -6.08
N GLY A 111 -2.93 16.35 -5.49
CA GLY A 111 -2.61 15.96 -4.12
C GLY A 111 -1.13 15.62 -3.94
N ILE A 112 -0.59 14.70 -4.74
CA ILE A 112 0.84 14.32 -4.68
C ILE A 112 1.75 15.51 -4.98
N LYS A 113 1.36 16.39 -5.90
CA LYS A 113 2.12 17.61 -6.22
C LYS A 113 2.20 18.59 -5.06
N SER A 114 1.17 18.65 -4.23
CA SER A 114 1.11 19.49 -3.02
C SER A 114 1.75 18.84 -1.78
N ASN A 115 2.18 17.58 -1.88
CA ASN A 115 2.74 16.81 -0.77
C ASN A 115 3.96 17.49 -0.14
N LYS A 116 3.90 17.69 1.17
CA LYS A 116 4.96 18.33 1.95
C LYS A 116 5.95 17.36 2.57
N ALA A 117 5.73 16.07 2.45
CA ALA A 117 6.61 15.05 3.02
C ALA A 117 8.05 15.20 2.53
N ARG A 118 8.98 15.22 3.47
CA ARG A 118 10.43 15.30 3.24
C ARG A 118 11.16 14.09 3.81
N VAL A 119 10.61 13.53 4.87
CA VAL A 119 11.14 12.35 5.55
C VAL A 119 10.02 11.34 5.71
N LEU A 120 10.30 10.10 5.34
CA LEU A 120 9.40 8.98 5.57
C LEU A 120 10.12 7.93 6.41
N HIS A 121 9.51 7.58 7.54
CA HIS A 121 9.97 6.53 8.42
C HIS A 121 9.17 5.25 8.17
N LEU A 122 9.84 4.18 7.77
CA LEU A 122 9.22 2.86 7.63
C LEU A 122 9.52 2.02 8.86
N PHE A 123 8.48 1.72 9.65
CA PHE A 123 8.60 0.92 10.87
C PHE A 123 8.17 -0.53 10.62
N ILE A 124 9.10 -1.45 10.81
CA ILE A 124 8.89 -2.88 10.68
C ILE A 124 9.06 -3.53 12.05
N ARG A 125 8.02 -4.24 12.52
CA ARG A 125 8.01 -4.82 13.86
C ARG A 125 9.02 -5.95 14.05
N ARG A 126 9.41 -6.63 12.98
CA ARG A 126 10.31 -7.80 13.00
C ARG A 126 11.63 -7.43 12.36
N GLY A 127 12.65 -8.25 12.58
CA GLY A 127 13.95 -8.11 11.95
C GLY A 127 13.89 -8.23 10.42
N VAL A 128 14.98 -7.89 9.77
CA VAL A 128 15.08 -7.86 8.30
C VAL A 128 14.78 -9.20 7.64
N ALA A 129 15.12 -10.33 8.29
CA ALA A 129 14.85 -11.67 7.77
C ALA A 129 13.36 -12.03 7.74
N GLN A 130 12.53 -11.40 8.59
CA GLN A 130 11.09 -11.63 8.61
C GLN A 130 10.29 -10.56 7.85
N ALA A 131 10.94 -9.65 7.15
CA ALA A 131 10.29 -8.69 6.27
C ALA A 131 9.56 -9.44 5.14
N LYS A 132 8.32 -9.03 4.87
CA LYS A 132 7.45 -9.72 3.91
C LYS A 132 7.32 -9.01 2.57
N PHE A 133 8.01 -7.91 2.41
CA PHE A 133 8.10 -7.26 1.11
C PHE A 133 9.10 -8.01 0.21
N SER A 134 8.85 -7.97 -1.09
CA SER A 134 9.76 -8.58 -2.05
C SER A 134 11.03 -7.74 -2.23
N VAL A 135 12.12 -8.39 -2.63
CA VAL A 135 13.38 -7.71 -3.01
C VAL A 135 13.14 -6.70 -4.14
N GLN A 136 12.15 -6.94 -4.99
CA GLN A 136 11.79 -6.04 -6.07
C GLN A 136 11.27 -4.70 -5.52
N GLU A 137 10.37 -4.73 -4.51
CA GLU A 137 9.84 -3.51 -3.87
C GLU A 137 10.97 -2.65 -3.28
N LEU A 138 11.93 -3.28 -2.59
CA LEU A 138 13.08 -2.56 -2.04
C LEU A 138 13.93 -1.91 -3.15
N ARG A 139 14.16 -2.63 -4.25
CA ARG A 139 14.90 -2.09 -5.40
C ARG A 139 14.18 -0.95 -6.11
N GLU A 140 12.85 -0.94 -6.09
CA GLU A 140 12.07 0.14 -6.64
C GLU A 140 12.14 1.40 -5.76
N MET A 141 12.17 1.24 -4.43
CA MET A 141 12.42 2.35 -3.51
C MET A 141 13.80 2.98 -3.74
N GLU A 142 14.86 2.17 -3.89
CA GLU A 142 16.23 2.63 -4.15
C GLU A 142 16.35 3.47 -5.43
N LYS A 143 15.50 3.19 -6.43
CA LYS A 143 15.51 3.85 -7.73
C LYS A 143 14.69 5.15 -7.79
N LEU A 144 14.02 5.54 -6.71
CA LEU A 144 13.20 6.75 -6.70
C LEU A 144 14.07 7.99 -6.91
N PRO A 145 13.80 8.80 -7.94
CA PRO A 145 14.56 10.01 -8.19
C PRO A 145 14.42 11.03 -7.04
N GLY A 146 15.56 11.53 -6.54
CA GLY A 146 15.59 12.54 -5.48
C GLY A 146 15.28 11.99 -4.07
N VAL A 147 15.16 10.69 -3.91
CA VAL A 147 14.97 10.02 -2.62
C VAL A 147 16.26 9.31 -2.21
N GLN A 148 16.66 9.49 -0.96
CA GLN A 148 17.77 8.76 -0.36
C GLN A 148 17.21 7.73 0.61
N LEU A 149 17.51 6.46 0.37
CA LEU A 149 17.21 5.38 1.31
C LEU A 149 18.27 5.35 2.41
N ILE A 150 17.85 5.47 3.65
CA ILE A 150 18.72 5.39 4.83
C ILE A 150 18.33 4.14 5.61
N ILE A 151 19.30 3.30 5.89
CA ILE A 151 19.12 2.08 6.68
C ILE A 151 20.14 2.18 7.82
N ASN A 152 19.71 2.02 9.05
CA ASN A 152 20.59 2.08 10.20
C ASN A 152 21.31 0.73 10.39
N GLU A 153 22.58 0.79 10.73
CA GLU A 153 23.38 -0.42 10.99
C GLU A 153 22.79 -1.26 12.14
N ASP A 154 22.23 -0.62 13.16
CA ASP A 154 21.60 -1.25 14.31
C ASP A 154 20.35 -2.09 13.91
N ASP A 155 19.71 -1.82 12.78
CA ASP A 155 18.58 -2.59 12.26
C ASP A 155 19.01 -3.98 11.73
N PHE A 156 20.34 -4.22 11.62
CA PHE A 156 20.95 -5.49 11.24
C PHE A 156 21.58 -6.23 12.43
N ASP A 157 21.36 -5.79 13.65
CA ASP A 157 21.72 -6.57 14.84
C ASP A 157 20.75 -7.77 14.93
N LEU A 158 21.18 -8.87 14.30
CA LEU A 158 20.35 -10.06 14.12
C LEU A 158 20.42 -10.91 15.39
N ASP A 159 19.28 -11.11 16.03
CA ASP A 159 19.15 -12.07 17.11
C ASP A 159 19.27 -13.54 16.59
N GLU A 160 19.45 -14.48 17.52
CA GLU A 160 19.63 -15.90 17.18
C GLU A 160 18.44 -16.45 16.39
N ASP A 161 17.21 -16.03 16.71
CA ASP A 161 15.99 -16.48 16.03
C ASP A 161 15.96 -15.98 14.57
N THR A 162 16.38 -14.75 14.34
CA THR A 162 16.48 -14.15 13.00
C THR A 162 17.52 -14.85 12.15
N ILE A 163 18.68 -15.20 12.73
CA ILE A 163 19.76 -15.94 12.04
C ILE A 163 19.27 -17.36 11.68
N GLU A 164 18.57 -18.03 12.60
CA GLU A 164 18.02 -19.37 12.34
C GLU A 164 16.96 -19.34 11.22
N GLU A 165 16.11 -18.30 11.17
CA GLU A 165 15.09 -18.17 10.14
C GLU A 165 15.71 -17.87 8.76
N ALA A 166 16.71 -17.00 8.71
CA ALA A 166 17.45 -16.69 7.46
C ALA A 166 18.24 -17.88 6.89
N GLY A 167 18.56 -18.87 7.69
CA GLY A 167 19.27 -20.09 7.27
C GLY A 167 18.37 -21.23 6.77
N LYS A 168 17.04 -21.02 6.74
CA LYS A 168 16.05 -22.02 6.29
C LYS A 168 15.66 -21.91 4.81
N ASP A 169 16.13 -20.92 4.08
CA ASP A 169 16.02 -20.74 2.62
C ASP A 169 17.31 -21.27 1.95
#